data_fd60a86e03b79cced7dcc7d1e13f2fec
#
_entry.id   fd60a86e03b79cced7dcc7d1e13f2fec
#
_cell.length_a   1.000
_cell.length_b   1.000
_cell.length_c   1.000
_cell.angle_alpha   90.00
_cell.angle_beta   90.00
_cell.angle_gamma   90.00
#
_symmetry.space_group_name_H-M   'P 1'
#
loop_
_entity.id
_entity.type
_entity.pdbx_description
1 polymer ?
#
loop_
_entity_poly.entity_id
_entity_poly.type
_entity_poly.pdbx_seq_one_letter_code
_entity_poly.pdbx_strand_id
1 'polypeptide(L)'
;MSRRRISIQQGIVMPIKRRMELLKWAYGKEGRYIIEDDYDSEFRYKGKPIPALQGYDAEDKVIYLGTFSKSIAPAIRLSYMVLPKSLLDVYRTNVNFINSTVSKVDQMIVQHFIEDGYYERHLNKTRALYKNRHDILIDALKPLADICAISGEHAGVHILLTFEKGWNENELIERAKKEDIRVYGLSDYRIRKDTDERATILLGYANMNEEDIKEAVGILNRCWRR
;
A
#
# COMPACT_ATOMS: atom_id res chain seq x y z
N MET A 1 -16.08 4.25 15.68
CA MET A 1 -15.44 3.53 14.57
C MET A 1 -13.99 3.94 14.54
N SER A 2 -13.08 3.12 15.06
CA SER A 2 -11.64 3.42 15.02
C SER A 2 -11.10 2.88 13.68
N ARG A 3 -10.90 3.76 12.70
CA ARG A 3 -10.22 3.43 11.44
C ARG A 3 -8.72 3.33 11.73
N ARG A 4 -8.23 2.15 12.09
CA ARG A 4 -6.79 1.87 12.05
C ARG A 4 -6.50 1.22 10.70
N ARG A 5 -6.14 2.03 9.71
CA ARG A 5 -5.56 1.57 8.46
C ARG A 5 -4.28 0.80 8.80
N ILE A 6 -4.17 -0.43 8.32
CA ILE A 6 -2.91 -1.16 8.29
C ILE A 6 -2.06 -0.43 7.27
N SER A 7 -1.07 0.20 7.69
CA SER A 7 -0.43 1.41 7.32
C SER A 7 0.42 1.31 6.05
N ILE A 8 -0.08 1.85 4.96
CA ILE A 8 0.75 2.46 3.93
C ILE A 8 1.64 3.54 4.54
N GLN A 9 1.12 4.24 5.54
CA GLN A 9 1.71 5.44 6.12
C GLN A 9 3.03 5.20 6.86
N GLN A 10 3.40 3.97 7.20
CA GLN A 10 4.60 3.69 7.98
C GLN A 10 5.56 2.69 7.34
N GLY A 11 5.22 2.13 6.15
CA GLY A 11 6.05 1.10 5.52
C GLY A 11 6.26 -0.16 6.37
N ILE A 12 5.43 -0.36 7.42
CA ILE A 12 5.60 -1.43 8.39
C ILE A 12 4.49 -2.45 8.21
N VAL A 13 4.88 -3.71 8.01
CA VAL A 13 3.96 -4.84 8.06
C VAL A 13 3.60 -5.14 9.52
N MET A 14 2.31 -5.18 9.84
CA MET A 14 1.84 -5.48 11.20
C MET A 14 2.29 -6.88 11.63
N PRO A 15 3.04 -7.01 12.76
CA PRO A 15 3.49 -8.29 13.27
C PRO A 15 2.33 -9.23 13.59
N ILE A 16 2.54 -10.55 13.44
CA ILE A 16 1.50 -11.57 13.68
C ILE A 16 0.89 -11.47 15.07
N LYS A 17 1.71 -11.22 16.10
CA LYS A 17 1.23 -11.02 17.47
C LYS A 17 0.16 -9.92 17.53
N ARG A 18 0.41 -8.76 16.89
CA ARG A 18 -0.54 -7.65 16.88
C ARG A 18 -1.81 -7.97 16.11
N ARG A 19 -1.69 -8.75 15.05
CA ARG A 19 -2.84 -9.23 14.26
C ARG A 19 -3.75 -10.13 15.10
N MET A 20 -3.16 -11.05 15.88
CA MET A 20 -3.91 -11.91 16.82
C MET A 20 -4.57 -11.11 17.96
N GLU A 21 -3.92 -10.08 18.47
CA GLU A 21 -4.51 -9.17 19.45
C GLU A 21 -5.75 -8.43 18.89
N LEU A 22 -5.72 -8.03 17.64
CA LEU A 22 -6.87 -7.39 16.97
C LEU A 22 -8.04 -8.37 16.82
N LEU A 23 -7.79 -9.62 16.40
CA LEU A 23 -8.83 -10.63 16.33
C LEU A 23 -9.44 -10.89 17.70
N LYS A 24 -8.60 -11.09 18.72
CA LYS A 24 -9.08 -11.28 20.11
C LYS A 24 -9.93 -10.10 20.60
N TRP A 25 -9.55 -8.87 20.24
CA TRP A 25 -10.36 -7.69 20.56
C TRP A 25 -11.72 -7.72 19.85
N ALA A 26 -11.77 -8.15 18.58
CA ALA A 26 -13.03 -8.25 17.83
C ALA A 26 -13.94 -9.34 18.41
N TYR A 27 -13.37 -10.47 18.78
CA TYR A 27 -14.10 -11.60 19.40
C TYR A 27 -14.69 -11.25 20.77
N GLY A 28 -14.05 -10.37 21.52
CA GLY A 28 -14.46 -9.99 22.87
C GLY A 28 -15.78 -9.26 23.01
N LYS A 29 -16.44 -8.88 21.89
CA LYS A 29 -17.74 -8.19 21.94
C LYS A 29 -18.51 -8.38 20.63
N GLU A 30 -19.79 -8.69 20.75
CA GLU A 30 -20.71 -8.70 19.62
C GLU A 30 -20.77 -7.33 18.92
N GLY A 31 -20.98 -7.32 17.61
CA GLY A 31 -21.05 -6.11 16.79
C GLY A 31 -19.68 -5.44 16.51
N ARG A 32 -18.55 -6.01 16.96
CA ARG A 32 -17.22 -5.55 16.52
C ARG A 32 -16.81 -6.29 15.27
N TYR A 33 -16.33 -5.52 14.29
CA TYR A 33 -15.74 -6.02 13.06
C TYR A 33 -14.43 -5.30 12.77
N ILE A 34 -13.55 -5.98 12.04
CA ILE A 34 -12.30 -5.44 11.51
C ILE A 34 -12.46 -5.28 10.00
N ILE A 35 -12.13 -4.13 9.46
CA ILE A 35 -12.02 -3.94 8.01
C ILE A 35 -10.54 -4.06 7.67
N GLU A 36 -10.18 -5.12 6.93
CA GLU A 36 -8.86 -5.34 6.38
C GLU A 36 -8.86 -4.79 4.94
N ASP A 37 -8.17 -3.66 4.74
CA ASP A 37 -8.01 -3.03 3.42
C ASP A 37 -6.66 -3.48 2.85
N ASP A 38 -6.72 -4.45 1.94
CA ASP A 38 -5.57 -5.07 1.30
C ASP A 38 -5.53 -4.69 -0.20
N TYR A 39 -4.64 -3.78 -0.54
CA TYR A 39 -4.57 -3.23 -1.90
C TYR A 39 -3.22 -3.48 -2.59
N ASP A 40 -2.19 -3.99 -1.88
CA ASP A 40 -0.84 -4.18 -2.43
C ASP A 40 -0.07 -5.38 -1.85
N SER A 41 -0.73 -6.30 -1.14
CA SER A 41 -0.09 -7.49 -0.55
C SER A 41 0.54 -8.43 -1.58
N GLU A 42 0.10 -8.35 -2.83
CA GLU A 42 0.68 -9.09 -3.94
C GLU A 42 2.14 -8.69 -4.23
N PHE A 43 2.55 -7.47 -3.85
CA PHE A 43 3.89 -6.91 -4.12
C PHE A 43 4.80 -6.99 -2.89
N ARG A 44 5.18 -8.21 -2.52
CA ARG A 44 6.14 -8.48 -1.46
C ARG A 44 7.44 -9.00 -2.05
N TYR A 45 8.57 -8.38 -1.70
CA TYR A 45 9.88 -8.67 -2.28
C TYR A 45 10.77 -9.49 -1.36
N LYS A 46 10.57 -9.42 -0.04
CA LYS A 46 11.36 -10.16 0.95
C LYS A 46 10.46 -10.94 1.92
N GLY A 47 10.89 -12.16 2.27
CA GLY A 47 10.20 -13.02 3.23
C GLY A 47 9.03 -13.82 2.65
N LYS A 48 8.41 -14.65 3.50
CA LYS A 48 7.23 -15.44 3.12
C LYS A 48 6.00 -14.54 2.97
N PRO A 49 5.05 -14.89 2.09
CA PRO A 49 3.75 -14.21 2.05
C PRO A 49 3.12 -14.19 3.45
N ILE A 50 2.54 -13.05 3.81
CA ILE A 50 1.77 -12.95 5.06
C ILE A 50 0.32 -13.19 4.69
N PRO A 51 -0.32 -14.24 5.22
CA PRO A 51 -1.73 -14.47 4.97
C PRO A 51 -2.57 -13.28 5.43
N ALA A 52 -3.69 -13.03 4.75
CA ALA A 52 -4.66 -12.03 5.19
C ALA A 52 -5.12 -12.28 6.62
N LEU A 53 -5.51 -11.23 7.35
CA LEU A 53 -6.07 -11.37 8.68
C LEU A 53 -7.36 -12.19 8.64
N GLN A 54 -8.14 -12.02 7.57
CA GLN A 54 -9.33 -12.80 7.27
C GLN A 54 -9.05 -14.32 7.25
N GLY A 55 -7.89 -14.76 6.77
CA GLY A 55 -7.49 -16.16 6.77
C GLY A 55 -7.22 -16.76 8.16
N TYR A 56 -7.03 -15.93 9.19
CA TYR A 56 -6.91 -16.34 10.60
C TYR A 56 -8.19 -16.16 11.40
N ASP A 57 -9.24 -15.60 10.77
CA ASP A 57 -10.49 -15.27 11.45
C ASP A 57 -11.36 -16.52 11.65
N ALA A 58 -11.49 -16.99 12.90
CA ALA A 58 -12.29 -18.14 13.27
C ALA A 58 -13.74 -17.79 13.64
N GLU A 59 -14.06 -16.51 13.86
CA GLU A 59 -15.37 -16.07 14.38
C GLU A 59 -16.13 -15.11 13.45
N ASP A 60 -15.76 -15.09 12.17
CA ASP A 60 -16.43 -14.25 11.15
C ASP A 60 -16.50 -12.76 11.56
N LYS A 61 -15.36 -12.16 11.90
CA LYS A 61 -15.25 -10.75 12.32
C LYS A 61 -14.48 -9.85 11.36
N VAL A 62 -13.86 -10.41 10.31
CA VAL A 62 -13.05 -9.65 9.36
C VAL A 62 -13.80 -9.43 8.05
N ILE A 63 -13.98 -8.18 7.68
CA ILE A 63 -14.42 -7.74 6.36
C ILE A 63 -13.16 -7.47 5.54
N TYR A 64 -12.90 -8.28 4.51
CA TYR A 64 -11.73 -8.11 3.66
C TYR A 64 -12.09 -7.29 2.42
N LEU A 65 -11.26 -6.29 2.12
CA LEU A 65 -11.36 -5.46 0.91
C LEU A 65 -10.12 -5.67 0.06
N GLY A 66 -10.32 -6.06 -1.19
CA GLY A 66 -9.25 -6.19 -2.18
C GLY A 66 -9.53 -5.37 -3.43
N THR A 67 -8.48 -5.13 -4.24
CA THR A 67 -8.61 -4.36 -5.48
C THR A 67 -7.72 -4.91 -6.58
N PHE A 68 -8.22 -4.91 -7.81
CA PHE A 68 -7.44 -5.22 -9.00
C PHE A 68 -6.74 -3.99 -9.60
N SER A 69 -6.99 -2.79 -9.06
CA SER A 69 -6.40 -1.54 -9.59
C SER A 69 -4.88 -1.47 -9.47
N LYS A 70 -4.29 -2.20 -8.54
CA LYS A 70 -2.83 -2.27 -8.37
C LYS A 70 -2.23 -3.50 -9.06
N SER A 71 -2.93 -4.63 -9.01
CA SER A 71 -2.44 -5.91 -9.51
C SER A 71 -2.69 -6.13 -11.01
N ILE A 72 -3.69 -5.47 -11.61
CA ILE A 72 -3.95 -5.53 -13.06
C ILE A 72 -3.60 -4.19 -13.72
N ALA A 73 -4.43 -3.16 -13.49
CA ALA A 73 -4.21 -1.82 -14.03
C ALA A 73 -5.01 -0.78 -13.23
N PRO A 74 -4.50 0.44 -13.04
CA PRO A 74 -5.23 1.51 -12.35
C PRO A 74 -6.58 1.86 -13.00
N ALA A 75 -6.69 1.69 -14.31
CA ALA A 75 -7.90 2.00 -15.09
C ALA A 75 -9.05 1.02 -14.86
N ILE A 76 -8.79 -0.21 -14.39
CA ILE A 76 -9.83 -1.24 -14.21
C ILE A 76 -10.87 -0.86 -13.17
N ARG A 77 -10.51 -0.07 -12.17
CA ARG A 77 -11.39 0.44 -11.11
C ARG A 77 -12.29 -0.60 -10.45
N LEU A 78 -11.85 -1.85 -10.39
CA LEU A 78 -12.58 -2.96 -9.80
C LEU A 78 -11.99 -3.31 -8.44
N SER A 79 -12.85 -3.29 -7.42
CA SER A 79 -12.54 -3.77 -6.06
C SER A 79 -13.57 -4.79 -5.64
N TYR A 80 -13.22 -5.62 -4.69
CA TYR A 80 -14.10 -6.67 -4.17
C TYR A 80 -14.09 -6.67 -2.64
N MET A 81 -15.15 -7.22 -2.07
CA MET A 81 -15.31 -7.34 -0.64
C MET A 81 -15.70 -8.77 -0.27
N VAL A 82 -15.00 -9.34 0.70
CA VAL A 82 -15.38 -10.62 1.31
C VAL A 82 -16.01 -10.33 2.67
N LEU A 83 -17.30 -10.61 2.76
CA LEU A 83 -18.07 -10.39 3.97
C LEU A 83 -18.06 -11.63 4.88
N PRO A 84 -18.01 -11.44 6.21
CA PRO A 84 -18.39 -12.46 7.17
C PRO A 84 -19.79 -13.01 6.88
N LYS A 85 -20.02 -14.31 7.16
CA LYS A 85 -21.33 -14.95 6.92
C LYS A 85 -22.47 -14.19 7.62
N SER A 86 -22.25 -13.77 8.86
CA SER A 86 -23.21 -12.98 9.65
C SER A 86 -23.63 -11.66 9.00
N LEU A 87 -22.75 -11.04 8.20
CA LEU A 87 -23.08 -9.80 7.48
C LEU A 87 -23.60 -10.04 6.07
N LEU A 88 -23.39 -11.23 5.51
CA LEU A 88 -23.83 -11.56 4.16
C LEU A 88 -25.35 -11.54 4.02
N ASP A 89 -26.08 -12.05 5.01
CA ASP A 89 -27.54 -12.06 5.02
C ASP A 89 -28.10 -10.64 5.19
N VAL A 90 -27.48 -9.85 6.06
CA VAL A 90 -27.81 -8.42 6.21
C VAL A 90 -27.59 -7.67 4.91
N TYR A 91 -26.49 -7.93 4.23
CA TYR A 91 -26.17 -7.32 2.94
C TYR A 91 -27.22 -7.71 1.88
N ARG A 92 -27.52 -8.98 1.76
CA ARG A 92 -28.50 -9.49 0.78
C ARG A 92 -29.91 -8.93 1.01
N THR A 93 -30.30 -8.74 2.26
CA THR A 93 -31.63 -8.22 2.60
C THR A 93 -31.74 -6.72 2.40
N ASN A 94 -30.69 -5.96 2.77
CA ASN A 94 -30.80 -4.49 2.85
C ASN A 94 -30.11 -3.76 1.68
N VAL A 95 -29.30 -4.45 0.86
CA VAL A 95 -28.45 -3.81 -0.15
C VAL A 95 -28.65 -4.40 -1.55
N ASN A 96 -29.47 -5.43 -1.70
CA ASN A 96 -29.72 -6.14 -2.97
C ASN A 96 -30.33 -5.24 -4.07
N PHE A 97 -30.95 -4.13 -3.70
CA PHE A 97 -31.52 -3.16 -4.64
C PHE A 97 -30.49 -2.17 -5.20
N ILE A 98 -29.27 -2.16 -4.67
CA ILE A 98 -28.19 -1.31 -5.18
C ILE A 98 -27.48 -2.05 -6.32
N ASN A 99 -27.54 -1.49 -7.52
CA ASN A 99 -26.80 -2.02 -8.65
C ASN A 99 -25.29 -1.87 -8.43
N SER A 100 -24.52 -2.86 -8.87
CA SER A 100 -23.06 -2.76 -8.91
C SER A 100 -22.64 -1.55 -9.73
N THR A 101 -21.71 -0.76 -9.19
CA THR A 101 -21.10 0.36 -9.90
C THR A 101 -20.05 -0.09 -10.92
N VAL A 102 -19.67 -1.37 -10.88
CA VAL A 102 -18.72 -1.98 -11.82
C VAL A 102 -19.47 -2.60 -12.99
N SER A 103 -19.05 -2.27 -14.21
CA SER A 103 -19.59 -2.85 -15.44
C SER A 103 -19.51 -4.38 -15.41
N LYS A 104 -20.56 -5.06 -15.84
CA LYS A 104 -20.55 -6.53 -16.01
C LYS A 104 -19.51 -6.97 -17.04
N VAL A 105 -19.25 -6.16 -18.07
CA VAL A 105 -18.22 -6.45 -19.07
C VAL A 105 -16.85 -6.48 -18.42
N ASP A 106 -16.51 -5.49 -17.59
CA ASP A 106 -15.23 -5.46 -16.89
C ASP A 106 -15.09 -6.63 -15.89
N GLN A 107 -16.18 -6.99 -15.21
CA GLN A 107 -16.18 -8.17 -14.34
C GLN A 107 -15.91 -9.46 -15.13
N MET A 108 -16.55 -9.65 -16.30
CA MET A 108 -16.33 -10.83 -17.16
C MET A 108 -14.90 -10.86 -17.72
N ILE A 109 -14.34 -9.72 -18.12
CA ILE A 109 -12.95 -9.64 -18.57
C ILE A 109 -12.00 -10.10 -17.47
N VAL A 110 -12.19 -9.60 -16.24
CA VAL A 110 -11.36 -9.99 -15.10
C VAL A 110 -11.56 -11.47 -14.75
N GLN A 111 -12.79 -11.98 -14.81
CA GLN A 111 -13.09 -13.39 -14.60
C GLN A 111 -12.29 -14.27 -15.56
N HIS A 112 -12.40 -14.07 -16.87
CA HIS A 112 -11.63 -14.83 -17.86
C HIS A 112 -10.12 -14.67 -17.68
N PHE A 113 -9.67 -13.45 -17.36
CA PHE A 113 -8.25 -13.19 -17.09
C PHE A 113 -7.70 -14.04 -15.94
N ILE A 114 -8.53 -14.31 -14.92
CA ILE A 114 -8.18 -15.17 -13.77
C ILE A 114 -8.30 -16.64 -14.16
N GLU A 115 -9.44 -17.06 -14.71
CA GLU A 115 -9.76 -18.47 -15.02
C GLU A 115 -8.78 -19.08 -16.03
N ASP A 116 -8.36 -18.30 -17.04
CA ASP A 116 -7.38 -18.72 -18.06
C ASP A 116 -5.91 -18.66 -17.55
N GLY A 117 -5.68 -18.30 -16.30
CA GLY A 117 -4.34 -18.23 -15.69
C GLY A 117 -3.48 -17.05 -16.17
N TYR A 118 -4.06 -16.08 -16.89
CA TYR A 118 -3.35 -14.87 -17.32
C TYR A 118 -3.00 -13.97 -16.14
N TYR A 119 -3.87 -13.90 -15.13
CA TYR A 119 -3.66 -13.09 -13.94
C TYR A 119 -2.39 -13.47 -13.19
N GLU A 120 -2.18 -14.76 -12.93
CA GLU A 120 -0.97 -15.21 -12.22
C GLU A 120 0.31 -14.93 -13.02
N ARG A 121 0.29 -15.16 -14.33
CA ARG A 121 1.42 -14.85 -15.22
C ARG A 121 1.74 -13.37 -15.25
N HIS A 122 0.70 -12.53 -15.34
CA HIS A 122 0.84 -11.08 -15.27
C HIS A 122 1.42 -10.63 -13.91
N LEU A 123 0.87 -11.14 -12.82
CA LEU A 123 1.30 -10.81 -11.47
C LEU A 123 2.77 -11.19 -11.21
N ASN A 124 3.19 -12.38 -11.65
CA ASN A 124 4.57 -12.82 -11.53
C ASN A 124 5.54 -11.93 -12.33
N LYS A 125 5.16 -11.55 -13.56
CA LYS A 125 5.93 -10.59 -14.38
C LYS A 125 6.04 -9.22 -13.71
N THR A 126 4.92 -8.71 -13.19
CA THR A 126 4.85 -7.41 -12.52
C THR A 126 5.65 -7.39 -11.22
N ARG A 127 5.59 -8.47 -10.44
CA ARG A 127 6.43 -8.64 -9.23
C ARG A 127 7.92 -8.59 -9.54
N ALA A 128 8.35 -9.30 -10.59
CA ALA A 128 9.75 -9.29 -11.01
C ALA A 128 10.20 -7.89 -11.44
N LEU A 129 9.37 -7.21 -12.22
CA LEU A 129 9.64 -5.84 -12.68
C LEU A 129 9.74 -4.85 -11.50
N TYR A 130 8.77 -4.89 -10.59
CA TYR A 130 8.77 -3.98 -9.45
C TYR A 130 9.89 -4.28 -8.46
N LYS A 131 10.23 -5.57 -8.27
CA LYS A 131 11.40 -5.95 -7.46
C LYS A 131 12.68 -5.38 -8.04
N ASN A 132 12.90 -5.48 -9.35
CA ASN A 132 14.08 -4.91 -10.00
C ASN A 132 14.15 -3.39 -9.80
N ARG A 133 13.05 -2.67 -10.06
CA ARG A 133 12.98 -1.21 -9.85
C ARG A 133 13.22 -0.82 -8.39
N HIS A 134 12.66 -1.59 -7.46
CA HIS A 134 12.89 -1.43 -6.04
C HIS A 134 14.38 -1.56 -5.69
N ASP A 135 15.04 -2.62 -6.15
CA ASP A 135 16.46 -2.88 -5.84
C ASP A 135 17.34 -1.77 -6.41
N ILE A 136 17.06 -1.29 -7.63
CA ILE A 136 17.73 -0.13 -8.24
C ILE A 136 17.52 1.15 -7.42
N LEU A 137 16.28 1.40 -6.96
CA LEU A 137 15.98 2.57 -6.15
C LEU A 137 16.73 2.54 -4.81
N ILE A 138 16.72 1.39 -4.12
CA ILE A 138 17.45 1.23 -2.84
C ILE A 138 18.94 1.46 -3.05
N ASP A 139 19.53 0.92 -4.11
CA ASP A 139 20.95 1.13 -4.44
C ASP A 139 21.25 2.60 -4.75
N ALA A 140 20.42 3.26 -5.52
CA ALA A 140 20.58 4.67 -5.86
C ALA A 140 20.45 5.59 -4.62
N LEU A 141 19.65 5.21 -3.62
CA LEU A 141 19.45 5.99 -2.40
C LEU A 141 20.56 5.86 -1.35
N LYS A 142 21.50 4.93 -1.52
CA LYS A 142 22.64 4.75 -0.57
C LYS A 142 23.37 6.06 -0.23
N PRO A 143 23.63 6.98 -1.18
CA PRO A 143 24.26 8.26 -0.86
C PRO A 143 23.47 9.15 0.10
N LEU A 144 22.15 8.95 0.24
CA LEU A 144 21.30 9.72 1.16
C LEU A 144 21.20 9.12 2.56
N ALA A 145 21.84 7.96 2.82
CA ALA A 145 21.73 7.24 4.09
C ALA A 145 22.34 8.00 5.29
N ASP A 146 23.16 9.04 5.04
CA ASP A 146 23.70 9.93 6.05
C ASP A 146 22.75 11.03 6.51
N ILE A 147 21.71 11.37 5.74
CA ILE A 147 20.72 12.42 6.06
C ILE A 147 19.31 11.87 6.30
N CYS A 148 19.01 10.65 5.89
CA CYS A 148 17.69 10.05 6.11
C CYS A 148 17.77 8.52 6.31
N ALA A 149 16.80 8.00 7.05
CA ALA A 149 16.57 6.57 7.21
C ALA A 149 15.57 6.08 6.14
N ILE A 150 15.90 4.97 5.46
CA ILE A 150 15.02 4.32 4.47
C ILE A 150 14.17 3.28 5.18
N SER A 151 12.85 3.27 4.91
CA SER A 151 11.91 2.27 5.42
C SER A 151 10.84 1.92 4.37
N GLY A 152 10.10 0.82 4.61
CA GLY A 152 9.10 0.31 3.64
C GLY A 152 9.70 -0.55 2.53
N GLU A 153 10.96 -0.96 2.65
CA GLU A 153 11.73 -1.69 1.62
C GLU A 153 11.32 -3.16 1.43
N HIS A 154 10.37 -3.70 2.20
CA HIS A 154 10.05 -5.12 2.15
C HIS A 154 8.83 -5.45 1.29
N ALA A 155 7.97 -4.48 1.03
CA ALA A 155 6.73 -4.68 0.29
C ALA A 155 6.17 -3.35 -0.24
N GLY A 156 5.21 -3.44 -1.18
CA GLY A 156 4.51 -2.29 -1.76
C GLY A 156 5.24 -1.69 -2.96
N VAL A 157 4.78 -0.54 -3.40
CA VAL A 157 5.25 0.16 -4.60
C VAL A 157 5.84 1.54 -4.29
N HIS A 158 6.15 1.78 -3.03
CA HIS A 158 6.76 3.02 -2.52
C HIS A 158 7.66 2.72 -1.34
N ILE A 159 8.57 3.64 -1.05
CA ILE A 159 9.43 3.65 0.13
C ILE A 159 9.32 4.99 0.85
N LEU A 160 9.71 5.01 2.12
CA LEU A 160 9.71 6.19 2.95
C LEU A 160 11.15 6.59 3.28
N LEU A 161 11.44 7.89 3.14
CA LEU A 161 12.68 8.51 3.57
C LEU A 161 12.36 9.39 4.78
N THR A 162 12.81 8.99 5.96
CA THR A 162 12.63 9.75 7.20
C THR A 162 13.91 10.50 7.52
N PHE A 163 13.85 11.82 7.45
CA PHE A 163 14.98 12.71 7.69
C PHE A 163 15.22 12.93 9.17
N GLU A 164 16.42 13.35 9.55
CA GLU A 164 16.76 13.68 10.93
C GLU A 164 15.99 14.90 11.44
N LYS A 165 16.09 15.19 12.76
CA LYS A 165 15.47 16.39 13.34
C LYS A 165 16.08 17.66 12.73
N GLY A 166 15.20 18.64 12.46
CA GLY A 166 15.61 19.92 11.86
C GLY A 166 15.30 20.05 10.37
N TRP A 167 14.95 18.97 9.71
CA TRP A 167 14.47 19.03 8.32
C TRP A 167 12.98 19.37 8.26
N ASN A 168 12.60 20.18 7.25
CA ASN A 168 11.22 20.55 7.00
C ASN A 168 10.69 19.81 5.78
N GLU A 169 9.58 19.08 5.93
CA GLU A 169 8.98 18.26 4.87
C GLU A 169 8.58 19.11 3.65
N ASN A 170 7.95 20.27 3.87
CA ASN A 170 7.54 21.15 2.78
C ASN A 170 8.75 21.73 2.03
N GLU A 171 9.84 22.03 2.73
CA GLU A 171 11.06 22.51 2.09
C GLU A 171 11.69 21.44 1.20
N LEU A 172 11.72 20.19 1.63
CA LEU A 172 12.19 19.07 0.83
C LEU A 172 11.36 18.88 -0.45
N ILE A 173 10.03 19.00 -0.34
CA ILE A 173 9.11 18.92 -1.47
C ILE A 173 9.34 20.07 -2.45
N GLU A 174 9.46 21.31 -1.96
CA GLU A 174 9.67 22.46 -2.82
C GLU A 174 11.05 22.47 -3.51
N ARG A 175 12.10 21.97 -2.84
CA ARG A 175 13.42 21.78 -3.44
C ARG A 175 13.36 20.74 -4.58
N ALA A 176 12.71 19.61 -4.38
CA ALA A 176 12.52 18.59 -5.41
C ALA A 176 11.69 19.13 -6.60
N LYS A 177 10.63 19.89 -6.32
CA LYS A 177 9.76 20.48 -7.32
C LYS A 177 10.47 21.51 -8.20
N LYS A 178 11.42 22.28 -7.68
CA LYS A 178 12.26 23.22 -8.45
C LYS A 178 13.13 22.51 -9.49
N GLU A 179 13.44 21.25 -9.25
CA GLU A 179 14.20 20.38 -10.15
C GLU A 179 13.26 19.45 -10.97
N ASP A 180 11.97 19.81 -11.08
CA ASP A 180 10.92 19.09 -11.80
C ASP A 180 10.69 17.64 -11.31
N ILE A 181 11.02 17.36 -10.02
CA ILE A 181 10.75 16.07 -9.39
C ILE A 181 9.59 16.19 -8.42
N ARG A 182 8.57 15.33 -8.61
CA ARG A 182 7.42 15.27 -7.74
C ARG A 182 7.60 14.21 -6.66
N VAL A 183 7.65 14.64 -5.42
CA VAL A 183 7.65 13.80 -4.22
C VAL A 183 6.45 14.14 -3.32
N TYR A 184 6.12 13.28 -2.37
CA TYR A 184 4.97 13.49 -1.49
C TYR A 184 5.40 13.45 -0.02
N GLY A 185 4.83 14.34 0.78
CA GLY A 185 5.02 14.34 2.22
C GLY A 185 4.11 13.32 2.90
N LEU A 186 4.63 12.63 3.91
CA LEU A 186 3.80 11.71 4.70
C LEU A 186 2.73 12.45 5.50
N SER A 187 2.96 13.72 5.84
CA SER A 187 2.02 14.57 6.57
C SER A 187 0.69 14.78 5.82
N ASP A 188 0.69 14.73 4.48
CA ASP A 188 -0.51 14.88 3.66
C ASP A 188 -1.52 13.72 3.83
N TYR A 189 -1.05 12.58 4.32
CA TYR A 189 -1.86 11.38 4.55
C TYR A 189 -2.33 11.25 6.01
N ARG A 190 -2.01 12.22 6.87
CA ARG A 190 -2.35 12.21 8.30
C ARG A 190 -3.55 13.11 8.60
N ILE A 191 -4.41 12.64 9.51
CA ILE A 191 -5.57 13.41 9.98
C ILE A 191 -5.13 14.49 11.00
N ARG A 192 -4.07 14.23 11.76
CA ARG A 192 -3.47 15.18 12.70
C ARG A 192 -2.02 15.39 12.34
N LYS A 193 -1.63 16.65 12.23
CA LYS A 193 -0.23 17.05 12.05
C LYS A 193 0.36 17.25 13.45
N ASP A 194 1.27 16.38 13.83
CA ASP A 194 2.02 16.52 15.08
C ASP A 194 3.28 17.37 14.78
N THR A 195 3.52 18.41 15.57
CA THR A 195 4.60 19.37 15.30
C THR A 195 6.00 18.83 15.61
N ASP A 196 6.08 17.69 16.29
CA ASP A 196 7.37 17.06 16.70
C ASP A 196 7.76 15.86 15.83
N GLU A 197 7.10 15.68 14.69
CA GLU A 197 7.39 14.56 13.80
C GLU A 197 8.52 14.88 12.82
N ARG A 198 9.31 13.82 12.52
CA ARG A 198 10.39 13.91 11.53
C ARG A 198 9.82 14.07 10.12
N ALA A 199 10.42 14.95 9.34
CA ALA A 199 10.10 15.08 7.92
C ALA A 199 10.22 13.71 7.23
N THR A 200 9.16 13.26 6.55
CA THR A 200 9.15 11.96 5.89
C THR A 200 8.60 12.09 4.47
N ILE A 201 9.44 11.75 3.50
CA ILE A 201 9.11 11.79 2.07
C ILE A 201 8.75 10.40 1.57
N LEU A 202 7.67 10.30 0.81
CA LEU A 202 7.20 9.09 0.13
C LEU A 202 7.66 9.12 -1.33
N LEU A 203 8.40 8.09 -1.74
CA LEU A 203 8.85 7.88 -3.11
C LEU A 203 8.15 6.67 -3.73
N GLY A 204 7.37 6.90 -4.80
CA GLY A 204 6.81 5.85 -5.64
C GLY A 204 7.74 5.54 -6.81
N TYR A 205 7.87 4.26 -7.19
CA TYR A 205 8.78 3.83 -8.25
C TYR A 205 8.13 2.91 -9.31
N ALA A 206 6.88 2.52 -9.11
CA ALA A 206 6.22 1.52 -9.96
C ALA A 206 6.13 1.92 -11.45
N ASN A 207 6.00 3.22 -11.75
CA ASN A 207 5.79 3.74 -13.11
C ASN A 207 7.06 4.32 -13.75
N MET A 208 8.22 4.19 -13.10
CA MET A 208 9.49 4.73 -13.59
C MET A 208 10.31 3.61 -14.26
N ASN A 209 11.09 3.95 -15.28
CA ASN A 209 12.13 3.07 -15.79
C ASN A 209 13.41 3.16 -14.92
N GLU A 210 14.41 2.33 -15.22
CA GLU A 210 15.63 2.23 -14.41
C GLU A 210 16.51 3.49 -14.50
N GLU A 211 16.56 4.11 -15.68
CA GLU A 211 17.34 5.33 -15.93
C GLU A 211 16.73 6.51 -15.21
N ASP A 212 15.40 6.67 -15.32
CA ASP A 212 14.66 7.74 -14.63
C ASP A 212 14.81 7.63 -13.10
N ILE A 213 14.81 6.41 -12.54
CA ILE A 213 15.03 6.21 -11.09
C ILE A 213 16.41 6.73 -10.67
N LYS A 214 17.47 6.35 -11.41
CA LYS A 214 18.82 6.76 -11.09
C LYS A 214 19.02 8.27 -11.24
N GLU A 215 18.48 8.84 -12.31
CA GLU A 215 18.55 10.28 -12.58
C GLU A 215 17.81 11.08 -11.50
N ALA A 216 16.54 10.71 -11.20
CA ALA A 216 15.74 11.38 -10.19
C ALA A 216 16.42 11.36 -8.82
N VAL A 217 16.94 10.20 -8.38
CA VAL A 217 17.63 10.11 -7.10
C VAL A 217 18.93 10.92 -7.11
N GLY A 218 19.68 10.95 -8.22
CA GLY A 218 20.85 11.80 -8.37
C GLY A 218 20.52 13.29 -8.20
N ILE A 219 19.41 13.74 -8.74
CA ILE A 219 18.91 15.11 -8.57
C ILE A 219 18.50 15.36 -7.12
N LEU A 220 17.70 14.47 -6.53
CA LEU A 220 17.28 14.57 -5.13
C LEU A 220 18.46 14.67 -4.16
N ASN A 221 19.51 13.85 -4.38
CA ASN A 221 20.72 13.92 -3.58
C ASN A 221 21.42 15.29 -3.65
N ARG A 222 21.40 15.95 -4.81
CA ARG A 222 21.99 17.29 -4.97
C ARG A 222 21.10 18.38 -4.35
N CYS A 223 19.79 18.37 -4.59
CA CYS A 223 18.91 19.45 -4.14
C CYS A 223 18.62 19.41 -2.65
N TRP A 224 18.67 18.24 -2.02
CA TRP A 224 18.46 18.12 -0.56
C TRP A 224 19.72 18.39 0.26
N ARG A 225 20.91 18.37 -0.33
CA ARG A 225 22.17 18.71 0.37
C ARG A 225 22.54 20.19 0.29
N ARG A 226 21.87 20.97 -0.52
CA ARG A 226 22.02 22.42 -0.61
C ARG A 226 21.10 23.11 0.40
#